data_24c0daaf5d417c4e1b375933cfcc1c76
#
_entry.id   24c0daaf5d417c4e1b375933cfcc1c76
#
_cell.length_a   1.000
_cell.length_b   1.000
_cell.length_c   1.000
_cell.angle_alpha   90.00
_cell.angle_beta   90.00
_cell.angle_gamma   90.00
#
_symmetry.space_group_name_H-M   'P 1'
#
loop_
_entity.id
_entity.type
_entity.pdbx_description
1 polymer ?
#
loop_
_entity_poly.entity_id
_entity_poly.type
_entity_poly.pdbx_seq_one_letter_code
_entity_poly.pdbx_strand_id
1 'polypeptide(L)'
;YANLAESYSAIPSRLLAITHGISAVGKSSVAMRLVEALGALRFRSDFERKRLLGEQDSEQQNTLGGGIYNPNASAATYQRLHALAADALQAGFPVVIDATYLKSEQRQAAWQIAESTGTPFLILDCQAPDEVVATWLKQRQAEGLDPSDATAEVILAQRKNLEPLSPEEIA
;
A
#
# COMPACT_ATOMS: atom_id res chain seq x y z
N TYR A 1 -6.65 -2.29 -35.92
CA TYR A 1 -5.35 -1.92 -35.29
C TYR A 1 -5.33 -0.44 -34.87
N ALA A 2 -5.86 0.52 -35.64
CA ALA A 2 -5.87 1.94 -35.28
C ALA A 2 -6.65 2.21 -33.97
N ASN A 3 -7.85 1.66 -33.80
CA ASN A 3 -8.68 1.83 -32.61
C ASN A 3 -8.01 1.23 -31.36
N LEU A 4 -7.22 0.17 -31.51
CA LEU A 4 -6.46 -0.43 -30.41
C LEU A 4 -5.29 0.49 -30.00
N ALA A 5 -4.58 1.05 -30.99
CA ALA A 5 -3.51 2.01 -30.74
C ALA A 5 -4.04 3.30 -30.07
N GLU A 6 -5.23 3.75 -30.48
CA GLU A 6 -5.90 4.92 -29.91
C GLU A 6 -6.33 4.69 -28.45
N SER A 7 -6.81 3.47 -28.13
CA SER A 7 -7.14 3.11 -26.74
C SER A 7 -5.90 3.06 -25.82
N TYR A 8 -4.73 2.73 -26.34
CA TYR A 8 -3.47 2.79 -25.61
C TYR A 8 -2.86 4.19 -25.52
N SER A 9 -3.26 5.12 -26.37
CA SER A 9 -2.82 6.51 -26.33
C SER A 9 -3.68 7.41 -25.44
N ALA A 10 -4.83 6.93 -24.96
CA ALA A 10 -5.63 7.62 -23.96
C ALA A 10 -4.88 7.61 -22.63
N ILE A 11 -4.29 8.75 -22.25
CA ILE A 11 -3.65 8.93 -20.96
C ILE A 11 -4.76 8.81 -19.90
N PRO A 12 -4.71 7.80 -19.01
CA PRO A 12 -5.70 7.67 -17.94
C PRO A 12 -5.71 8.93 -17.08
N SER A 13 -6.88 9.34 -16.61
CA SER A 13 -6.96 10.45 -15.66
C SER A 13 -6.09 10.14 -14.44
N ARG A 14 -5.16 11.03 -14.12
CA ARG A 14 -4.31 10.87 -12.94
C ARG A 14 -5.16 10.74 -11.68
N LEU A 15 -4.83 9.81 -10.84
CA LEU A 15 -5.46 9.56 -9.55
C LEU A 15 -4.42 8.97 -8.61
N LEU A 16 -4.38 9.42 -7.37
CA LEU A 16 -3.67 8.73 -6.30
C LEU A 16 -4.69 8.03 -5.40
N ALA A 17 -4.67 6.71 -5.39
CA ALA A 17 -5.43 5.92 -4.43
C ALA A 17 -4.49 5.24 -3.42
N ILE A 18 -4.88 5.24 -2.16
CA ILE A 18 -4.22 4.45 -1.11
C ILE A 18 -5.21 3.46 -0.51
N THR A 19 -4.74 2.29 -0.10
CA THR A 19 -5.55 1.38 0.70
C THR A 19 -5.37 1.68 2.19
N HIS A 20 -6.42 1.53 2.99
CA HIS A 20 -6.41 1.66 4.44
C HIS A 20 -6.94 0.38 5.09
N GLY A 21 -6.40 0.00 6.24
CA GLY A 21 -6.85 -1.14 7.02
C GLY A 21 -5.74 -2.14 7.40
N ILE A 22 -6.04 -3.02 8.35
CA ILE A 22 -5.09 -4.02 8.84
C ILE A 22 -4.75 -5.08 7.77
N SER A 23 -3.75 -5.90 8.02
CA SER A 23 -3.42 -7.02 7.14
C SER A 23 -4.59 -8.03 7.08
N ALA A 24 -4.68 -8.77 5.97
CA ALA A 24 -5.70 -9.79 5.71
C ALA A 24 -7.16 -9.31 5.63
N VAL A 25 -7.44 -8.02 5.36
CA VAL A 25 -8.80 -7.50 5.10
C VAL A 25 -9.15 -7.38 3.60
N GLY A 26 -8.33 -7.92 2.71
CA GLY A 26 -8.60 -7.90 1.27
C GLY A 26 -8.11 -6.67 0.51
N LYS A 27 -7.29 -5.80 1.11
CA LYS A 27 -6.72 -4.59 0.45
C LYS A 27 -6.14 -4.86 -0.94
N SER A 28 -5.29 -5.88 -1.04
CA SER A 28 -4.62 -6.21 -2.30
C SER A 28 -5.59 -6.62 -3.40
N SER A 29 -6.69 -7.28 -3.05
CA SER A 29 -7.73 -7.65 -4.01
C SER A 29 -8.50 -6.43 -4.51
N VAL A 30 -8.81 -5.48 -3.62
CA VAL A 30 -9.47 -4.22 -3.99
C VAL A 30 -8.52 -3.36 -4.83
N ALA A 31 -7.26 -3.22 -4.39
CA ALA A 31 -6.24 -2.48 -5.13
C ALA A 31 -6.07 -3.02 -6.55
N MET A 32 -6.04 -4.36 -6.71
CA MET A 32 -5.85 -4.98 -8.03
C MET A 32 -7.01 -4.68 -8.98
N ARG A 33 -8.25 -4.73 -8.51
CA ARG A 33 -9.42 -4.34 -9.31
C ARG A 33 -9.35 -2.90 -9.79
N LEU A 34 -8.88 -1.99 -8.94
CA LEU A 34 -8.72 -0.58 -9.31
C LEU A 34 -7.58 -0.41 -10.33
N VAL A 35 -6.48 -1.14 -10.15
CA VAL A 35 -5.36 -1.17 -11.11
C VAL A 35 -5.83 -1.61 -12.49
N GLU A 36 -6.60 -2.69 -12.56
CA GLU A 36 -7.14 -3.22 -13.82
C GLU A 36 -8.12 -2.24 -14.48
N ALA A 37 -8.98 -1.60 -13.67
CA ALA A 37 -9.99 -0.66 -14.18
C ALA A 37 -9.39 0.64 -14.71
N LEU A 38 -8.30 1.13 -14.11
CA LEU A 38 -7.70 2.43 -14.42
C LEU A 38 -6.39 2.35 -15.23
N GLY A 39 -5.83 1.16 -15.43
CA GLY A 39 -4.47 1.01 -15.94
C GLY A 39 -3.42 1.65 -15.03
N ALA A 40 -3.65 1.61 -13.71
CA ALA A 40 -2.82 2.28 -12.72
C ALA A 40 -1.52 1.52 -12.43
N LEU A 41 -0.49 2.25 -12.01
CA LEU A 41 0.69 1.65 -11.42
C LEU A 41 0.42 1.31 -9.94
N ARG A 42 0.81 0.10 -9.52
CA ARG A 42 0.64 -0.37 -8.15
C ARG A 42 1.97 -0.47 -7.43
N PHE A 43 2.10 0.22 -6.31
CA PHE A 43 3.23 0.11 -5.41
C PHE A 43 2.81 -0.59 -4.12
N ARG A 44 3.54 -1.63 -3.73
CA ARG A 44 3.21 -2.47 -2.58
C ARG A 44 4.24 -2.31 -1.46
N SER A 45 3.76 -2.08 -0.24
CA SER A 45 4.60 -1.87 0.93
C SER A 45 5.44 -3.08 1.32
N ASP A 46 4.94 -4.30 1.12
CA ASP A 46 5.67 -5.54 1.40
C ASP A 46 6.86 -5.75 0.44
N PHE A 47 6.68 -5.44 -0.85
CA PHE A 47 7.76 -5.51 -1.83
C PHE A 47 8.84 -4.46 -1.59
N GLU A 48 8.45 -3.19 -1.39
CA GLU A 48 9.42 -2.12 -1.17
C GLU A 48 10.16 -2.31 0.14
N ARG A 49 9.51 -2.84 1.19
CA ARG A 49 10.18 -3.20 2.43
C ARG A 49 11.23 -4.29 2.22
N LYS A 50 10.91 -5.34 1.48
CA LYS A 50 11.85 -6.43 1.17
C LYS A 50 13.04 -5.95 0.32
N ARG A 51 12.80 -5.03 -0.62
CA ARG A 51 13.89 -4.40 -1.39
C ARG A 51 14.83 -3.61 -0.49
N LEU A 52 14.29 -2.75 0.36
CA LEU A 52 15.10 -1.93 1.28
C LEU A 52 15.91 -2.80 2.25
N LEU A 53 15.34 -3.91 2.73
CA LEU A 53 16.07 -4.87 3.58
C LEU A 53 17.15 -5.61 2.80
N GLY A 54 16.87 -6.06 1.58
CA GLY A 54 17.87 -6.74 0.72
C GLY A 54 19.01 -5.81 0.30
N GLU A 55 18.77 -4.53 0.13
CA GLU A 55 19.81 -3.53 -0.13
C GLU A 55 20.69 -3.27 1.11
N GLN A 56 20.16 -3.44 2.32
CA GLN A 56 20.88 -3.29 3.59
C GLN A 56 21.61 -4.58 4.03
N ASP A 57 21.15 -5.75 3.63
CA ASP A 57 21.69 -7.05 4.04
C ASP A 57 23.11 -7.34 3.48
N SER A 58 23.62 -6.54 2.56
CA SER A 58 25.00 -6.63 2.14
C SER A 58 26.00 -6.16 3.20
N GLU A 59 25.57 -5.44 4.26
CA GLU A 59 26.50 -4.88 5.25
C GLU A 59 26.18 -5.20 6.74
N GLN A 60 24.98 -5.67 7.12
CA GLN A 60 24.60 -5.77 8.55
C GLN A 60 23.71 -6.95 8.95
N GLN A 61 24.02 -8.17 8.53
CA GLN A 61 23.27 -9.36 8.98
C GLN A 61 23.51 -9.80 10.43
N ASN A 62 24.21 -9.05 11.27
CA ASN A 62 24.68 -9.58 12.58
C ASN A 62 24.27 -8.77 13.82
N THR A 63 23.34 -7.85 13.79
CA THR A 63 22.96 -7.16 15.03
C THR A 63 21.44 -7.03 15.24
N LEU A 64 20.96 -7.90 16.15
CA LEU A 64 19.87 -7.63 17.10
C LEU A 64 18.45 -7.41 16.60
N GLY A 65 17.59 -8.44 16.67
CA GLY A 65 16.26 -8.37 17.30
C GLY A 65 15.20 -7.41 16.77
N GLY A 66 15.45 -6.74 15.67
CA GLY A 66 14.48 -5.86 15.05
C GLY A 66 13.77 -6.56 13.90
N GLY A 67 12.64 -7.24 14.19
CA GLY A 67 11.85 -7.86 13.14
C GLY A 67 11.46 -6.85 12.05
N ILE A 68 11.04 -7.35 10.91
CA ILE A 68 10.60 -6.68 9.68
C ILE A 68 9.64 -5.47 9.92
N TYR A 69 9.11 -5.33 11.11
CA TYR A 69 8.19 -4.27 11.57
C TYR A 69 8.84 -3.22 12.48
N ASN A 70 10.16 -3.00 12.36
CA ASN A 70 10.83 -1.90 13.04
C ASN A 70 10.25 -0.54 12.55
N PRO A 71 9.95 0.42 13.46
CA PRO A 71 9.44 1.74 13.10
C PRO A 71 10.28 2.48 12.05
N ASN A 72 11.60 2.37 12.11
CA ASN A 72 12.51 2.99 11.15
C ASN A 72 12.38 2.35 9.73
N ALA A 73 12.29 1.03 9.66
CA ALA A 73 12.07 0.32 8.39
C ALA A 73 10.68 0.64 7.80
N SER A 74 9.69 0.84 8.66
CA SER A 74 8.37 1.28 8.24
C SER A 74 8.42 2.69 7.65
N ALA A 75 9.05 3.65 8.32
CA ALA A 75 9.19 5.03 7.82
C ALA A 75 9.91 5.08 6.47
N ALA A 76 11.03 4.36 6.33
CA ALA A 76 11.76 4.28 5.06
C ALA A 76 10.91 3.67 3.94
N THR A 77 10.10 2.65 4.25
CA THR A 77 9.18 2.03 3.28
C THR A 77 8.15 3.04 2.77
N TYR A 78 7.51 3.80 3.67
CA TYR A 78 6.54 4.82 3.26
C TYR A 78 7.18 5.97 2.49
N GLN A 79 8.36 6.43 2.88
CA GLN A 79 9.12 7.42 2.11
C GLN A 79 9.39 6.94 0.68
N ARG A 80 9.80 5.68 0.52
CA ARG A 80 10.05 5.08 -0.79
C ARG A 80 8.77 4.99 -1.62
N LEU A 81 7.67 4.53 -1.04
CA LEU A 81 6.35 4.46 -1.70
C LEU A 81 5.89 5.84 -2.17
N HIS A 82 6.05 6.85 -1.34
CA HIS A 82 5.67 8.23 -1.64
C HIS A 82 6.52 8.82 -2.78
N ALA A 83 7.83 8.58 -2.79
CA ALA A 83 8.70 9.01 -3.88
C ALA A 83 8.30 8.37 -5.21
N LEU A 84 8.09 7.04 -5.24
CA LEU A 84 7.63 6.33 -6.43
C LEU A 84 6.28 6.83 -6.94
N ALA A 85 5.36 7.12 -6.01
CA ALA A 85 4.05 7.66 -6.37
C ALA A 85 4.16 9.06 -6.99
N ALA A 86 4.97 9.93 -6.40
CA ALA A 86 5.18 11.27 -6.93
C ALA A 86 5.77 11.24 -8.36
N ASP A 87 6.80 10.43 -8.58
CA ASP A 87 7.42 10.27 -9.90
C ASP A 87 6.41 9.75 -10.94
N ALA A 88 5.63 8.74 -10.58
CA ALA A 88 4.63 8.15 -11.47
C ALA A 88 3.48 9.12 -11.81
N LEU A 89 2.99 9.88 -10.81
CA LEU A 89 1.96 10.90 -11.01
C LEU A 89 2.46 12.06 -11.89
N GLN A 90 3.71 12.49 -11.71
CA GLN A 90 4.34 13.50 -12.56
C GLN A 90 4.49 13.01 -14.00
N ALA A 91 4.78 11.71 -14.18
CA ALA A 91 4.82 11.08 -15.50
C ALA A 91 3.42 10.87 -16.13
N GLY A 92 2.34 11.20 -15.41
CA GLY A 92 0.98 11.16 -15.96
C GLY A 92 0.20 9.88 -15.65
N PHE A 93 0.74 8.95 -14.88
CA PHE A 93 0.08 7.68 -14.56
C PHE A 93 -0.82 7.79 -13.34
N PRO A 94 -1.99 7.11 -13.33
CA PRO A 94 -2.72 6.87 -12.08
C PRO A 94 -1.94 5.88 -11.20
N VAL A 95 -2.03 6.07 -9.89
CA VAL A 95 -1.24 5.30 -8.90
C VAL A 95 -2.14 4.70 -7.83
N VAL A 96 -1.88 3.47 -7.46
CA VAL A 96 -2.45 2.79 -6.28
C VAL A 96 -1.31 2.38 -5.35
N ILE A 97 -1.31 2.90 -4.11
CA ILE A 97 -0.38 2.44 -3.08
C ILE A 97 -1.11 1.41 -2.20
N ASP A 98 -0.68 0.16 -2.31
CA ASP A 98 -1.20 -0.95 -1.53
C ASP A 98 -0.38 -1.14 -0.24
N ALA A 99 -0.86 -0.53 0.82
CA ALA A 99 -0.26 -0.52 2.14
C ALA A 99 -1.33 -0.44 3.23
N THR A 100 -0.95 -0.53 4.50
CA THR A 100 -1.92 -0.49 5.61
C THR A 100 -2.40 0.91 5.96
N TYR A 101 -1.55 1.91 5.82
CA TYR A 101 -1.83 3.32 6.14
C TYR A 101 -2.54 3.54 7.48
N LEU A 102 -2.08 2.82 8.52
CA LEU A 102 -2.71 2.80 9.84
C LEU A 102 -2.65 4.13 10.58
N LYS A 103 -1.67 4.97 10.25
CA LYS A 103 -1.44 6.25 10.91
C LYS A 103 -1.96 7.40 10.04
N SER A 104 -2.59 8.39 10.68
CA SER A 104 -3.07 9.60 10.00
C SER A 104 -1.93 10.38 9.34
N GLU A 105 -0.76 10.45 9.99
CA GLU A 105 0.44 11.06 9.44
C GLU A 105 0.85 10.48 8.08
N GLN A 106 0.78 9.15 7.94
CA GLN A 106 1.09 8.46 6.68
C GLN A 106 0.10 8.84 5.58
N ARG A 107 -1.20 8.90 5.92
CA ARG A 107 -2.27 9.26 4.99
C ARG A 107 -2.17 10.73 4.58
N GLN A 108 -1.88 11.60 5.53
CA GLN A 108 -1.66 13.02 5.27
C GLN A 108 -0.47 13.24 4.32
N ALA A 109 0.64 12.50 4.51
CA ALA A 109 1.79 12.58 3.62
C ALA A 109 1.43 12.15 2.19
N ALA A 110 0.61 11.11 2.03
CA ALA A 110 0.12 10.70 0.71
C ALA A 110 -0.83 11.75 0.09
N TRP A 111 -1.71 12.36 0.88
CA TRP A 111 -2.57 13.44 0.43
C TRP A 111 -1.77 14.65 -0.07
N GLN A 112 -0.69 15.03 0.64
CA GLN A 112 0.19 16.12 0.21
C GLN A 112 0.84 15.88 -1.16
N ILE A 113 1.13 14.62 -1.52
CA ILE A 113 1.62 14.27 -2.84
C ILE A 113 0.54 14.53 -3.89
N ALA A 114 -0.68 14.08 -3.64
CA ALA A 114 -1.80 14.32 -4.55
C ALA A 114 -2.06 15.83 -4.73
N GLU A 115 -2.04 16.60 -3.64
CA GLU A 115 -2.20 18.05 -3.67
C GLU A 115 -1.09 18.73 -4.49
N SER A 116 0.18 18.39 -4.23
CA SER A 116 1.33 18.99 -4.94
C SER A 116 1.38 18.65 -6.42
N THR A 117 0.80 17.53 -6.83
CA THR A 117 0.70 17.09 -8.23
C THR A 117 -0.60 17.50 -8.90
N GLY A 118 -1.51 18.16 -8.19
CA GLY A 118 -2.84 18.53 -8.68
C GLY A 118 -3.68 17.31 -9.08
N THR A 119 -3.60 16.24 -8.30
CA THR A 119 -4.18 14.93 -8.60
C THR A 119 -5.29 14.60 -7.60
N PRO A 120 -6.45 14.09 -8.02
CA PRO A 120 -7.47 13.58 -7.11
C PRO A 120 -6.89 12.51 -6.18
N PHE A 121 -7.34 12.52 -4.91
CA PHE A 121 -6.93 11.59 -3.87
C PHE A 121 -8.10 10.71 -3.42
N LEU A 122 -7.84 9.42 -3.21
CA LEU A 122 -8.85 8.46 -2.77
C LEU A 122 -8.27 7.53 -1.68
N ILE A 123 -9.01 7.34 -0.61
CA ILE A 123 -8.71 6.33 0.41
C ILE A 123 -9.68 5.15 0.23
N LEU A 124 -9.14 3.97 -0.02
CA LEU A 124 -9.89 2.71 -0.06
C LEU A 124 -9.89 2.09 1.34
N ASP A 125 -10.90 2.42 2.14
CA ASP A 125 -11.06 1.85 3.48
C ASP A 125 -11.55 0.41 3.41
N CYS A 126 -10.66 -0.52 3.75
CA CYS A 126 -10.90 -1.96 3.70
C CYS A 126 -11.12 -2.51 5.10
N GLN A 127 -12.32 -2.96 5.35
CA GLN A 127 -12.72 -3.58 6.61
C GLN A 127 -13.29 -4.97 6.36
N ALA A 128 -13.08 -5.88 7.31
CA ALA A 128 -13.66 -7.21 7.30
C ALA A 128 -13.94 -7.68 8.74
N PRO A 129 -15.01 -8.48 8.96
CA PRO A 129 -15.26 -9.12 10.24
C PRO A 129 -14.08 -9.98 10.70
N ASP A 130 -13.89 -10.10 12.01
CA ASP A 130 -12.76 -10.82 12.61
C ASP A 130 -12.67 -12.28 12.17
N GLU A 131 -13.80 -12.94 12.02
CA GLU A 131 -13.91 -14.32 11.55
C GLU A 131 -13.40 -14.48 10.11
N VAL A 132 -13.69 -13.50 9.27
CA VAL A 132 -13.24 -13.46 7.87
C VAL A 132 -11.73 -13.24 7.82
N VAL A 133 -11.22 -12.29 8.60
CA VAL A 133 -9.77 -12.03 8.71
C VAL A 133 -9.02 -13.28 9.16
N ALA A 134 -9.53 -13.98 10.20
CA ALA A 134 -8.93 -15.21 10.70
C ALA A 134 -8.92 -16.34 9.64
N THR A 135 -10.00 -16.45 8.88
CA THR A 135 -10.12 -17.45 7.80
C THR A 135 -9.12 -17.15 6.68
N TRP A 136 -9.06 -15.93 6.20
CA TRP A 136 -8.14 -15.51 5.14
C TRP A 136 -6.67 -15.60 5.57
N LEU A 137 -6.38 -15.34 6.85
CA LEU A 137 -5.04 -15.52 7.38
C LEU A 137 -4.59 -16.99 7.33
N LYS A 138 -5.46 -17.91 7.77
CA LYS A 138 -5.19 -19.36 7.71
C LYS A 138 -5.00 -19.85 6.28
N GLN A 139 -5.88 -19.43 5.36
CA GLN A 139 -5.80 -19.80 3.95
C GLN A 139 -4.48 -19.32 3.34
N ARG A 140 -4.09 -18.07 3.58
CA ARG A 140 -2.85 -17.49 3.09
C ARG A 140 -1.60 -18.20 3.62
N GLN A 141 -1.60 -18.58 4.91
CA GLN A 141 -0.52 -19.37 5.50
C GLN A 141 -0.41 -20.77 4.86
N ALA A 142 -1.54 -21.38 4.50
CA ALA A 142 -1.57 -22.69 3.84
C ALA A 142 -1.05 -22.61 2.39
N GLU A 143 -1.31 -21.53 1.67
CA GLU A 143 -0.91 -21.34 0.28
C GLU A 143 0.58 -20.96 0.13
N GLY A 144 1.20 -20.34 1.15
CA GLY A 144 2.64 -20.03 1.18
C GLY A 144 3.15 -19.08 0.06
N LEU A 145 2.25 -18.50 -0.73
CA LEU A 145 2.56 -17.73 -1.93
C LEU A 145 2.56 -16.20 -1.72
N ASP A 146 2.08 -15.73 -0.57
CA ASP A 146 1.96 -14.29 -0.32
C ASP A 146 3.26 -13.73 0.30
N PRO A 147 3.86 -12.69 -0.27
CA PRO A 147 5.03 -12.01 0.29
C PRO A 147 4.76 -11.29 1.62
N SER A 148 3.51 -11.24 2.08
CA SER A 148 3.14 -10.62 3.36
C SER A 148 3.44 -11.55 4.53
N ASP A 149 4.34 -11.13 5.42
CA ASP A 149 4.72 -11.84 6.65
C ASP A 149 3.73 -11.57 7.82
N ALA A 150 2.46 -11.29 7.53
CA ALA A 150 1.46 -10.94 8.53
C ALA A 150 1.04 -12.17 9.36
N THR A 151 1.47 -12.21 10.62
CA THR A 151 1.02 -13.18 11.63
C THR A 151 -0.18 -12.64 12.43
N ALA A 152 -0.81 -13.50 13.22
CA ALA A 152 -1.88 -13.07 14.14
C ALA A 152 -1.41 -11.99 15.13
N GLU A 153 -0.16 -12.07 15.59
CA GLU A 153 0.45 -11.07 16.47
C GLU A 153 0.60 -9.72 15.79
N VAL A 154 1.00 -9.72 14.52
CA VAL A 154 1.10 -8.51 13.69
C VAL A 154 -0.27 -7.86 13.53
N ILE A 155 -1.32 -8.64 13.26
CA ILE A 155 -2.69 -8.13 13.14
C ILE A 155 -3.16 -7.50 14.45
N LEU A 156 -2.89 -8.12 15.60
CA LEU A 156 -3.23 -7.57 16.92
C LEU A 156 -2.48 -6.25 17.19
N ALA A 157 -1.21 -6.19 16.85
CA ALA A 157 -0.43 -4.95 16.94
C ALA A 157 -0.95 -3.86 16.01
N GLN A 158 -1.32 -4.20 14.79
CA GLN A 158 -1.91 -3.28 13.82
C GLN A 158 -3.24 -2.71 14.31
N ARG A 159 -4.12 -3.53 14.90
CA ARG A 159 -5.38 -3.06 15.49
C ARG A 159 -5.18 -2.05 16.60
N LYS A 160 -4.18 -2.25 17.48
CA LYS A 160 -3.84 -1.30 18.55
C LYS A 160 -3.31 0.02 18.01
N ASN A 161 -2.68 -0.01 16.85
CA ASN A 161 -2.05 1.14 16.22
C ASN A 161 -2.90 1.79 15.11
N LEU A 162 -4.07 1.24 14.80
CA LEU A 162 -4.98 1.77 13.80
C LEU A 162 -5.59 3.09 14.30
N GLU A 163 -5.33 4.15 13.59
CA GLU A 163 -5.98 5.45 13.76
C GLU A 163 -7.16 5.53 12.79
N PRO A 164 -8.40 5.72 13.29
CA PRO A 164 -9.57 5.80 12.43
C PRO A 164 -9.45 6.94 11.42
N LEU A 165 -10.16 6.83 10.31
CA LEU A 165 -10.28 7.92 9.37
C LEU A 165 -10.99 9.11 10.02
N SER A 166 -10.48 10.32 9.78
CA SER A 166 -11.13 11.54 10.24
C SER A 166 -12.36 11.86 9.37
N PRO A 167 -13.29 12.69 9.85
CA PRO A 167 -14.43 13.14 9.03
C PRO A 167 -14.00 13.81 7.72
N GLU A 168 -12.85 14.47 7.71
CA GLU A 168 -12.29 15.13 6.53
C GLU A 168 -11.73 14.13 5.50
N GLU A 169 -11.30 12.95 5.97
CA GLU A 169 -10.84 11.86 5.10
C GLU A 169 -11.98 11.02 4.52
N ILE A 170 -13.20 11.15 5.08
CA ILE A 170 -14.41 10.41 4.65
C ILE A 170 -15.27 11.25 3.69
N ALA A 171 -15.05 12.54 3.59
CA ALA A 171 -15.87 13.51 2.86
C ALA A 171 -15.73 13.41 1.31
#